data_7e0f92b22e45aa5567f621fbb3e0aabe
#
_entry.id   7e0f92b22e45aa5567f621fbb3e0aabe
#
_cell.length_a   1.000
_cell.length_b   1.000
_cell.length_c   1.000
_cell.angle_alpha   90.00
_cell.angle_beta   90.00
_cell.angle_gamma   90.00
#
_symmetry.space_group_name_H-M   'P 1'
#
loop_
_entity.id
_entity.type
_entity.pdbx_description
1 polymer ?
#
loop_
_entity_poly.entity_id
_entity_poly.type
_entity_poly.pdbx_seq_one_letter_code
_entity_poly.pdbx_strand_id
1 'polypeptide(L)' 'MALDPRLSRVFASVFGIDPDSLAEDDSPASIADWDSVNHIHLILSLESEFGVSFDPGEIGELSTVGAIADRLAPGAGTDG' A
#
# COMPACT_ATOMS: atom_id res chain seq x y z
N MET A 1 -4.81 -1.81 -15.14
CA MET A 1 -3.53 -1.32 -15.05
C MET A 1 -2.72 -2.11 -14.12
N ALA A 2 -1.51 -2.35 -14.43
CA ALA A 2 -0.65 -3.16 -13.57
C ALA A 2 -0.18 -2.34 -12.39
N LEU A 3 -0.10 -2.97 -11.23
CA LEU A 3 0.45 -2.32 -10.06
C LEU A 3 1.97 -2.28 -10.15
N ASP A 4 2.57 -1.32 -9.47
CA ASP A 4 4.02 -1.23 -9.42
C ASP A 4 4.56 -2.52 -8.78
N PRO A 5 5.53 -3.19 -9.40
CA PRO A 5 6.08 -4.43 -8.81
C PRO A 5 6.64 -4.25 -7.40
N ARG A 6 7.16 -3.07 -7.07
CA ARG A 6 7.66 -2.82 -5.72
C ARG A 6 6.51 -2.80 -4.72
N LEU A 7 5.37 -2.25 -5.12
CA LEU A 7 4.19 -2.21 -4.27
C LEU A 7 3.71 -3.63 -4.00
N SER A 8 3.62 -4.45 -5.04
CA SER A 8 3.18 -5.84 -4.88
C SER A 8 4.11 -6.61 -3.97
N ARG A 9 5.42 -6.38 -4.08
CA ARG A 9 6.37 -7.08 -3.23
C ARG A 9 6.25 -6.66 -1.76
N VAL A 10 5.99 -5.38 -1.51
CA VAL A 10 5.79 -4.92 -0.15
C VAL A 10 4.57 -5.58 0.47
N PHE A 11 3.46 -5.62 -0.27
CA PHE A 11 2.26 -6.29 0.22
C PHE A 11 2.51 -7.77 0.47
N ALA A 12 3.22 -8.44 -0.45
CA ALA A 12 3.51 -9.85 -0.29
C ALA A 12 4.36 -10.10 0.95
N SER A 13 5.33 -9.23 1.20
CA SER A 13 6.22 -9.39 2.34
C SER A 13 5.49 -9.15 3.67
N VAL A 14 4.66 -8.12 3.72
CA VAL A 14 3.98 -7.76 4.96
C VAL A 14 2.87 -8.74 5.30
N PHE A 15 2.10 -9.16 4.29
CA PHE A 15 0.92 -10.00 4.54
C PHE A 15 1.11 -11.47 4.18
N GLY A 16 2.25 -11.84 3.62
CA GLY A 16 2.51 -13.24 3.26
C GLY A 16 1.66 -13.75 2.12
N ILE A 17 1.28 -12.87 1.18
CA ILE A 17 0.44 -13.24 0.06
C ILE A 17 1.24 -13.27 -1.22
N ASP A 18 0.68 -13.88 -2.25
CA ASP A 18 1.30 -13.92 -3.57
C ASP A 18 1.18 -12.53 -4.21
N PRO A 19 2.30 -11.92 -4.61
CA PRO A 19 2.22 -10.59 -5.23
C PRO A 19 1.38 -10.56 -6.49
N ASP A 20 1.25 -11.69 -7.19
CA ASP A 20 0.44 -11.73 -8.40
C ASP A 20 -1.06 -11.78 -8.10
N SER A 21 -1.43 -12.08 -6.86
CA SER A 21 -2.84 -12.13 -6.51
C SER A 21 -3.37 -10.79 -6.04
N LEU A 22 -2.54 -9.77 -5.93
CA LEU A 22 -2.96 -8.48 -5.41
C LEU A 22 -3.78 -7.72 -6.44
N ALA A 23 -4.89 -7.15 -6.02
CA ALA A 23 -5.76 -6.36 -6.90
C ALA A 23 -5.99 -4.99 -6.29
N GLU A 24 -6.33 -4.02 -7.12
CA GLU A 24 -6.52 -2.65 -6.65
C GLU A 24 -7.68 -2.52 -5.68
N ASP A 25 -8.68 -3.37 -5.77
CA ASP A 25 -9.80 -3.32 -4.86
C ASP A 25 -9.59 -4.14 -3.60
N ASP A 26 -8.43 -4.76 -3.41
CA ASP A 26 -8.16 -5.46 -2.17
C ASP A 26 -8.10 -4.47 -1.01
N SER A 27 -8.56 -4.92 0.13
CA SER A 27 -8.69 -4.11 1.33
C SER A 27 -8.56 -5.01 2.55
N PRO A 28 -8.62 -4.46 3.75
CA PRO A 28 -8.64 -5.30 4.97
C PRO A 28 -9.76 -6.31 4.97
N ALA A 29 -10.83 -6.05 4.22
CA ALA A 29 -11.93 -7.01 4.15
C ALA A 29 -11.58 -8.23 3.32
N SER A 30 -10.68 -8.07 2.33
CA SER A 30 -10.32 -9.21 1.49
C SER A 30 -8.97 -9.82 1.84
N ILE A 31 -8.09 -9.11 2.52
CA ILE A 31 -6.81 -9.65 2.93
C ILE A 31 -6.84 -9.82 4.45
N ALA A 32 -6.90 -11.06 4.88
CA ALA A 32 -7.14 -11.37 6.29
C ALA A 32 -6.08 -10.80 7.23
N ASP A 33 -4.82 -10.75 6.78
CA ASP A 33 -3.75 -10.26 7.62
C ASP A 33 -3.65 -8.74 7.64
N TRP A 34 -4.48 -8.04 6.93
CA TRP A 34 -4.43 -6.59 6.87
C TRP A 34 -5.27 -6.01 8.01
N ASP A 35 -4.68 -6.01 9.20
CA ASP A 35 -5.32 -5.45 10.38
C ASP A 35 -4.60 -4.16 10.79
N SER A 36 -4.97 -3.59 11.92
CA SER A 36 -4.43 -2.30 12.34
C SER A 36 -2.93 -2.33 12.53
N VAL A 37 -2.41 -3.40 13.11
CA VAL A 37 -0.96 -3.52 13.36
C VAL A 37 -0.22 -3.69 12.05
N ASN A 38 -0.70 -4.58 11.20
CA ASN A 38 -0.03 -4.82 9.93
C ASN A 38 -0.18 -3.65 8.97
N HIS A 39 -1.24 -2.86 9.11
CA HIS A 39 -1.38 -1.64 8.33
C HIS A 39 -0.22 -0.68 8.63
N ILE A 40 0.16 -0.55 9.88
CA ILE A 40 1.29 0.29 10.25
C ILE A 40 2.58 -0.29 9.69
N HIS A 41 2.77 -1.61 9.77
CA HIS A 41 3.95 -2.23 9.17
C HIS A 41 4.00 -1.98 7.65
N LEU A 42 2.86 -2.05 7.00
CA LEU A 42 2.76 -1.77 5.57
C LEU A 42 3.19 -0.35 5.27
N ILE A 43 2.67 0.61 6.01
CA ILE A 43 3.00 2.02 5.80
C ILE A 43 4.50 2.26 5.97
N LEU A 44 5.10 1.72 7.03
CA LEU A 44 6.52 1.89 7.27
C LEU A 44 7.35 1.25 6.16
N SER A 45 6.93 0.09 5.68
CA SER A 45 7.63 -0.58 4.59
C SER A 45 7.53 0.21 3.29
N LEU A 46 6.37 0.81 3.04
CA LEU A 46 6.19 1.62 1.85
C LEU A 46 7.03 2.90 1.92
N GLU A 47 7.11 3.51 3.08
CA GLU A 47 7.95 4.70 3.24
C GLU A 47 9.40 4.38 2.93
N SER A 48 9.87 3.25 3.42
CA SER A 48 11.24 2.84 3.20
C SER A 48 11.49 2.46 1.74
N GLU A 49 10.56 1.74 1.15
CA GLU A 49 10.75 1.24 -0.21
C GLU A 49 10.65 2.35 -1.26
N PHE A 50 9.75 3.29 -1.05
CA PHE A 50 9.49 4.35 -2.03
C PHE A 50 10.12 5.69 -1.65
N GLY A 51 10.72 5.79 -0.48
CA GLY A 51 11.35 7.04 -0.04
C GLY A 51 10.36 8.17 0.17
N VAL A 52 9.19 7.86 0.72
CA VAL A 52 8.14 8.84 0.95
C VAL A 52 7.76 8.88 2.41
N SER A 53 7.01 9.90 2.80
CA SER A 53 6.46 9.99 4.15
C SER A 53 4.97 10.15 4.06
N PHE A 54 4.23 9.45 4.93
CA PHE A 54 2.79 9.56 4.97
C PHE A 54 2.40 10.33 6.22
N ASP A 55 1.43 11.24 6.10
CA ASP A 55 0.90 11.95 7.25
C ASP A 55 0.02 11.02 8.07
N PRO A 56 0.00 11.17 9.40
CA PRO A 56 -0.87 10.32 10.23
C PRO A 56 -2.33 10.37 9.79
N GLY A 57 -2.80 11.53 9.32
CA GLY A 57 -4.18 11.64 8.88
C GLY A 57 -4.49 10.87 7.61
N GLU A 58 -3.51 10.70 6.71
CA GLU A 58 -3.78 9.96 5.49
C GLU A 58 -3.62 8.46 5.66
N ILE A 59 -2.91 8.00 6.70
CA ILE A 59 -2.71 6.58 6.91
C ILE A 59 -4.04 5.84 7.02
N GLY A 60 -4.99 6.40 7.75
CA GLY A 60 -6.30 5.79 7.91
C GLY A 60 -7.13 5.79 6.64
N GLU A 61 -6.80 6.66 5.68
CA GLU A 61 -7.54 6.73 4.43
C GLU A 61 -6.97 5.79 3.38
N LEU A 62 -5.76 5.27 3.59
CA LEU A 62 -5.14 4.36 2.64
C LEU A 62 -5.58 2.94 2.93
N SER A 63 -6.86 2.68 2.74
CA SER A 63 -7.46 1.42 3.14
C SER A 63 -7.75 0.48 1.97
N THR A 64 -7.27 0.79 0.78
CA THR A 64 -7.32 -0.15 -0.35
C THR A 64 -6.00 -0.09 -1.08
N VAL A 65 -5.70 -1.14 -1.82
CA VAL A 65 -4.49 -1.18 -2.64
C VAL A 65 -4.51 -0.04 -3.64
N GLY A 66 -5.65 0.23 -4.25
CA GLY A 66 -5.76 1.30 -5.24
C GLY A 66 -5.48 2.68 -4.65
N ALA A 67 -5.97 2.94 -3.44
CA ALA A 67 -5.72 4.22 -2.78
C ALA A 67 -4.24 4.41 -2.51
N ILE A 68 -3.57 3.35 -2.07
CA ILE A 68 -2.13 3.39 -1.82
C ILE A 68 -1.37 3.56 -3.13
N ALA A 69 -1.77 2.84 -4.16
CA ALA A 69 -1.12 2.94 -5.47
C ALA A 69 -1.24 4.36 -6.02
N ASP A 70 -2.41 4.97 -5.89
CA ASP A 70 -2.63 6.33 -6.36
C ASP A 70 -1.75 7.31 -5.60
N ARG A 71 -1.61 7.12 -4.30
CA ARG A 71 -0.79 8.02 -3.48
C ARG A 71 0.68 7.94 -3.88
N LEU A 72 1.13 6.75 -4.29
CA LEU A 72 2.54 6.54 -4.64
C LEU A 72 2.82 6.74 -6.13
N ALA A 73 1.80 6.90 -6.94
CA ALA A 73 1.98 6.99 -8.39
C ALA A 73 2.77 8.25 -8.76
N PRO A 74 3.67 8.17 -9.74
CA PRO A 74 4.40 9.34 -10.17
C PRO A 74 3.44 10.41 -10.66
N GLY A 75 3.61 11.61 -10.17
CA GLY A 75 2.75 12.71 -10.53
C GLY A 75 1.50 12.86 -9.70
N ALA A 76 1.12 11.83 -8.96
CA ALA A 76 -0.08 11.92 -8.17
C ALA A 76 0.18 12.82 -6.96
N GLY A 77 -0.57 13.83 -6.79
CA GLY A 77 -0.43 14.70 -5.65
C GLY A 77 0.82 15.49 -5.60
N THR A 78 1.55 15.52 -6.68
CA THR A 78 2.69 16.15 -6.60
C THR A 78 2.55 17.47 -6.71
N ASP A 79 1.98 17.90 -7.03
CA ASP A 79 1.95 19.10 -7.19
C ASP A 79 2.86 19.67 -6.75
N GLY A 80 3.24 19.44 -6.74
CA GLY A 80 4.23 20.09 -6.32
C GLY A 80 5.10 19.54 -5.74
#